data_b940607a3f04f70326614cb730098616
#
_entry.id   b940607a3f04f70326614cb730098616
#
_cell.length_a   1.000
_cell.length_b   1.000
_cell.length_c   1.000
_cell.angle_alpha   90.00
_cell.angle_beta   90.00
_cell.angle_gamma   90.00
#
_symmetry.space_group_name_H-M   'P 1'
#
loop_
_entity.id
_entity.type
_entity.pdbx_description
1 polymer ?
#
loop_
_entity_poly.entity_id
_entity_poly.type
_entity_poly.pdbx_seq_one_letter_code
_entity_poly.pdbx_strand_id
1 'polypeptide(L)'
;TSRGLGDVYKRQETKAIRTVKDNLKEIAAGEKDACEKLMYALILSGLAMQMTGNSRPASGAEHHMVHLWDMEVVNGHLDALHGEKVSAATMLVLLEYKKLADAIRRGACRVHAFTDGDRELLQKTFGRKGILGALEKENTPELLDDVSTETLSGALPEILKIIDLLPAVTDMQEMMSIVGCVSRVRDIGLPGEVIEESLRLAPYTRRRLSLLRLRKMLTY
;
A
#
# COMPACT_ATOMS: atom_id res chain seq x y z
N THR A 1 17.14 22.79 -11.30
CA THR A 1 15.67 22.83 -11.25
C THR A 1 15.13 21.68 -10.42
N SER A 2 14.06 21.88 -9.67
CA SER A 2 13.46 20.85 -8.78
C SER A 2 13.14 19.52 -9.46
N ARG A 3 12.82 19.52 -10.76
CA ARG A 3 12.60 18.30 -11.55
C ARG A 3 13.85 17.43 -11.71
N GLY A 4 15.02 18.01 -11.94
CA GLY A 4 16.26 17.26 -12.12
C GLY A 4 16.73 16.58 -10.84
N LEU A 5 16.54 17.21 -9.68
CA LEU A 5 16.84 16.61 -8.38
C LEU A 5 15.91 15.40 -8.08
N GLY A 6 14.60 15.55 -8.32
CA GLY A 6 13.65 14.45 -8.13
C GLY A 6 13.99 13.19 -8.95
N ASP A 7 14.41 13.37 -10.22
CA ASP A 7 14.81 12.26 -11.10
C ASP A 7 16.10 11.58 -10.63
N VAL A 8 17.05 12.34 -10.09
CA VAL A 8 18.30 11.78 -9.54
C VAL A 8 18.00 10.93 -8.31
N TYR A 9 17.19 11.44 -7.37
CA TYR A 9 16.82 10.69 -6.17
C TYR A 9 16.01 9.43 -6.50
N LYS A 10 15.03 9.50 -7.42
CA LYS A 10 14.27 8.33 -7.88
C LYS A 10 15.18 7.24 -8.44
N ARG A 11 16.21 7.61 -9.20
CA ARG A 11 17.19 6.65 -9.71
C ARG A 11 18.04 6.04 -8.58
N GLN A 12 18.46 6.85 -7.61
CA GLN A 12 19.25 6.39 -6.46
C GLN A 12 18.44 5.45 -5.57
N GLU A 13 17.18 5.77 -5.25
CA GLU A 13 16.27 4.87 -4.51
C GLU A 13 16.07 3.56 -5.25
N THR A 14 15.78 3.59 -6.55
CA THR A 14 15.60 2.38 -7.35
C THR A 14 16.85 1.51 -7.34
N LYS A 15 18.05 2.13 -7.43
CA LYS A 15 19.33 1.41 -7.36
C LYS A 15 19.53 0.81 -5.96
N ALA A 16 19.24 1.57 -4.90
CA ALA A 16 19.40 1.11 -3.52
C ALA A 16 18.46 -0.08 -3.22
N ILE A 17 17.19 -0.02 -3.66
CA ILE A 17 16.24 -1.13 -3.53
C ILE A 17 16.75 -2.39 -4.25
N ARG A 18 17.28 -2.26 -5.47
CA ARG A 18 17.89 -3.38 -6.20
C ARG A 18 19.07 -3.96 -5.44
N THR A 19 19.94 -3.09 -4.92
CA THR A 19 21.10 -3.52 -4.12
C THR A 19 20.67 -4.29 -2.88
N VAL A 20 19.62 -3.84 -2.17
CA VAL A 20 19.06 -4.59 -1.03
C VAL A 20 18.54 -5.95 -1.49
N LYS A 21 17.74 -5.99 -2.57
CA LYS A 21 17.22 -7.23 -3.15
C LYS A 21 18.32 -8.23 -3.50
N ASP A 22 19.41 -7.76 -4.09
CA ASP A 22 20.52 -8.60 -4.53
C ASP A 22 21.39 -9.11 -3.36
N ASN A 23 21.20 -8.62 -2.12
CA ASN A 23 21.96 -8.98 -0.93
C ASN A 23 21.05 -9.51 0.22
N LEU A 24 19.86 -10.05 -0.08
CA LEU A 24 18.91 -10.48 0.97
C LEU A 24 19.47 -11.56 1.89
N LYS A 25 20.22 -12.53 1.36
CA LYS A 25 20.81 -13.63 2.14
C LYS A 25 21.89 -13.13 3.09
N GLU A 26 22.74 -12.24 2.61
CA GLU A 26 23.80 -11.60 3.37
C GLU A 26 23.23 -10.67 4.46
N ILE A 27 22.14 -9.95 4.15
CA ILE A 27 21.37 -9.16 5.14
C ILE A 27 20.80 -10.06 6.21
N ALA A 28 20.15 -11.18 5.82
CA ALA A 28 19.60 -12.16 6.76
C ALA A 28 20.69 -12.80 7.64
N ALA A 29 21.89 -12.99 7.09
CA ALA A 29 23.05 -13.48 7.83
C ALA A 29 23.69 -12.42 8.74
N GLY A 30 23.27 -11.15 8.66
CA GLY A 30 23.84 -10.05 9.42
C GLY A 30 25.22 -9.60 8.93
N GLU A 31 25.57 -9.85 7.67
CA GLU A 31 26.84 -9.44 7.11
C GLU A 31 26.95 -7.90 7.08
N LYS A 32 28.06 -7.38 7.61
CA LYS A 32 28.24 -5.95 7.82
C LYS A 32 28.03 -5.12 6.56
N ASP A 33 28.69 -5.49 5.45
CA ASP A 33 28.62 -4.73 4.19
C ASP A 33 27.19 -4.75 3.59
N ALA A 34 26.46 -5.83 3.77
CA ALA A 34 25.07 -5.95 3.33
C ALA A 34 24.12 -5.11 4.22
N CYS A 35 24.35 -5.11 5.54
CA CYS A 35 23.62 -4.27 6.48
C CYS A 35 23.89 -2.77 6.24
N GLU A 36 25.09 -2.37 5.86
CA GLU A 36 25.42 -0.99 5.47
C GLU A 36 24.64 -0.57 4.22
N LYS A 37 24.51 -1.45 3.22
CA LYS A 37 23.70 -1.20 2.01
C LYS A 37 22.21 -1.02 2.36
N LEU A 38 21.68 -1.86 3.26
CA LEU A 38 20.31 -1.73 3.75
C LEU A 38 20.12 -0.39 4.48
N MET A 39 21.02 -0.04 5.38
CA MET A 39 20.98 1.24 6.10
C MET A 39 21.02 2.43 5.14
N TYR A 40 21.88 2.37 4.12
CA TYR A 40 21.94 3.40 3.08
C TYR A 40 20.60 3.56 2.35
N ALA A 41 19.94 2.44 1.99
CA ALA A 41 18.62 2.48 1.33
C ALA A 41 17.55 3.11 2.23
N LEU A 42 17.55 2.78 3.53
CA LEU A 42 16.64 3.37 4.52
C LEU A 42 16.85 4.88 4.69
N ILE A 43 18.10 5.34 4.72
CA ILE A 43 18.44 6.77 4.79
C ILE A 43 17.97 7.50 3.53
N LEU A 44 18.15 6.93 2.34
CA LEU A 44 17.67 7.52 1.09
C LEU A 44 16.14 7.65 1.09
N SER A 45 15.42 6.64 1.56
CA SER A 45 13.96 6.68 1.71
C SER A 45 13.53 7.79 2.66
N GLY A 46 14.23 7.96 3.80
CA GLY A 46 14.00 9.06 4.74
C GLY A 46 14.24 10.44 4.12
N LEU A 47 15.31 10.60 3.35
CA LEU A 47 15.61 11.84 2.63
C LEU A 47 14.56 12.16 1.57
N ALA A 48 14.05 11.15 0.84
CA ALA A 48 12.99 11.34 -0.13
C ALA A 48 11.68 11.83 0.55
N MET A 49 11.32 11.29 1.71
CA MET A 49 10.20 11.79 2.52
C MET A 49 10.41 13.25 2.95
N GLN A 50 11.61 13.60 3.40
CA GLN A 50 11.94 14.96 3.80
C GLN A 50 11.84 15.93 2.63
N MET A 51 12.32 15.55 1.43
CA MET A 51 12.26 16.39 0.23
C MET A 51 10.82 16.64 -0.26
N THR A 52 9.95 15.65 -0.12
CA THR A 52 8.53 15.77 -0.51
C THR A 52 7.67 16.41 0.57
N GLY A 53 8.19 16.60 1.78
CA GLY A 53 7.44 17.10 2.94
C GLY A 53 6.33 16.17 3.40
N ASN A 54 6.36 14.91 2.99
CA ASN A 54 5.36 13.90 3.36
C ASN A 54 5.91 12.47 3.22
N SER A 55 5.18 11.49 3.78
CA SER A 55 5.60 10.08 3.78
C SER A 55 5.25 9.30 2.50
N ARG A 56 4.74 9.92 1.44
CA ARG A 56 4.34 9.22 0.19
C ARG A 56 5.44 8.37 -0.44
N PRO A 57 6.72 8.76 -0.43
CA PRO A 57 7.78 7.93 -0.99
C PRO A 57 7.97 6.58 -0.31
N ALA A 58 7.62 6.45 0.98
CA ALA A 58 7.85 5.26 1.77
C ALA A 58 6.57 4.64 2.37
N SER A 59 5.41 5.24 2.16
CA SER A 59 4.15 4.82 2.80
C SER A 59 3.02 4.82 1.77
N GLY A 60 2.66 3.65 1.31
CA GLY A 60 1.60 3.42 0.31
C GLY A 60 0.32 2.84 0.94
N ALA A 61 -0.39 2.03 0.15
CA ALA A 61 -1.64 1.40 0.56
C ALA A 61 -1.45 0.40 1.70
N GLU A 62 -0.28 -0.25 1.78
CA GLU A 62 0.09 -1.15 2.87
C GLU A 62 0.08 -0.45 4.24
N HIS A 63 0.57 0.78 4.31
CA HIS A 63 0.52 1.58 5.54
C HIS A 63 -0.91 2.03 5.87
N HIS A 64 -1.76 2.28 4.87
CA HIS A 64 -3.18 2.56 5.14
C HIS A 64 -3.86 1.36 5.81
N MET A 65 -3.51 0.13 5.39
CA MET A 65 -3.99 -1.10 6.03
C MET A 65 -3.53 -1.16 7.49
N VAL A 66 -2.24 -0.93 7.74
CA VAL A 66 -1.68 -0.96 9.10
C VAL A 66 -2.28 0.11 9.99
N HIS A 67 -2.46 1.34 9.51
CA HIS A 67 -3.15 2.38 10.27
C HIS A 67 -4.58 1.97 10.66
N LEU A 68 -5.32 1.32 9.76
CA LEU A 68 -6.64 0.81 10.07
C LEU A 68 -6.60 -0.26 11.18
N TRP A 69 -5.65 -1.20 11.09
CA TRP A 69 -5.48 -2.25 12.09
C TRP A 69 -5.04 -1.70 13.45
N ASP A 70 -4.15 -0.71 13.47
CA ASP A 70 -3.71 -0.02 14.70
C ASP A 70 -4.83 0.80 15.37
N MET A 71 -5.88 1.18 14.63
CA MET A 71 -7.09 1.79 15.20
C MET A 71 -7.97 0.76 15.93
N GLU A 72 -7.74 -0.55 15.75
CA GLU A 72 -8.52 -1.64 16.35
C GLU A 72 -10.03 -1.48 16.13
N VAL A 73 -10.44 -1.02 14.96
CA VAL A 73 -11.85 -0.81 14.61
C VAL A 73 -12.45 -1.99 13.87
N VAL A 74 -11.62 -2.74 13.13
CA VAL A 74 -12.01 -3.96 12.37
C VAL A 74 -11.49 -5.24 13.04
N ASN A 75 -10.56 -5.13 13.97
CA ASN A 75 -9.89 -6.22 14.67
C ASN A 75 -9.71 -5.88 16.14
N GLY A 76 -9.36 -6.88 16.95
CA GLY A 76 -8.81 -6.66 18.29
C GLY A 76 -7.34 -6.22 18.25
N HIS A 77 -6.74 -6.10 19.42
CA HIS A 77 -5.31 -5.80 19.52
C HIS A 77 -4.47 -6.86 18.81
N LEU A 78 -3.50 -6.42 18.00
CA LEU A 78 -2.55 -7.29 17.32
C LEU A 78 -1.19 -7.19 18.00
N ASP A 79 -0.77 -8.26 18.65
CA ASP A 79 0.57 -8.37 19.26
C ASP A 79 1.61 -8.69 18.17
N ALA A 80 1.85 -7.69 17.32
CA ALA A 80 2.81 -7.76 16.21
C ALA A 80 3.51 -6.42 16.04
N LEU A 81 4.78 -6.46 15.67
CA LEU A 81 5.55 -5.26 15.40
C LEU A 81 4.99 -4.50 14.17
N HIS A 82 5.19 -3.19 14.13
CA HIS A 82 4.75 -2.38 13.00
C HIS A 82 5.28 -2.91 11.65
N GLY A 83 6.56 -3.30 11.60
CA GLY A 83 7.18 -3.87 10.39
C GLY A 83 6.55 -5.20 9.97
N GLU A 84 6.13 -6.06 10.89
CA GLU A 84 5.43 -7.31 10.61
C GLU A 84 4.05 -7.04 10.00
N LYS A 85 3.31 -6.08 10.56
CA LYS A 85 2.02 -5.64 10.01
C LYS A 85 2.18 -5.06 8.60
N VAL A 86 3.21 -4.20 8.37
CA VAL A 86 3.51 -3.63 7.05
C VAL A 86 3.88 -4.73 6.06
N SER A 87 4.67 -5.70 6.46
CA SER A 87 5.08 -6.84 5.63
C SER A 87 3.86 -7.67 5.17
N ALA A 88 2.99 -8.05 6.10
CA ALA A 88 1.75 -8.77 5.80
C ALA A 88 0.80 -7.94 4.90
N ALA A 89 0.66 -6.64 5.18
CA ALA A 89 -0.15 -5.72 4.38
C ALA A 89 0.40 -5.54 2.96
N THR A 90 1.73 -5.51 2.79
CA THR A 90 2.39 -5.41 1.47
C THR A 90 2.00 -6.60 0.59
N MET A 91 2.01 -7.81 1.14
CA MET A 91 1.57 -9.00 0.40
C MET A 91 0.10 -8.94 0.02
N LEU A 92 -0.77 -8.49 0.93
CA LEU A 92 -2.20 -8.37 0.68
C LEU A 92 -2.48 -7.35 -0.43
N VAL A 93 -1.85 -6.18 -0.37
CA VAL A 93 -1.99 -5.13 -1.39
C VAL A 93 -1.42 -5.58 -2.74
N LEU A 94 -0.28 -6.28 -2.75
CA LEU A 94 0.29 -6.83 -3.98
C LEU A 94 -0.66 -7.83 -4.65
N LEU A 95 -1.24 -8.74 -3.87
CA LEU A 95 -2.24 -9.70 -4.36
C LEU A 95 -3.43 -8.99 -5.00
N GLU A 96 -3.94 -7.94 -4.36
CA GLU A 96 -5.07 -7.16 -4.86
C GLU A 96 -4.72 -6.42 -6.17
N TYR A 97 -3.52 -5.86 -6.27
CA TYR A 97 -3.06 -5.21 -7.49
C TYR A 97 -2.87 -6.21 -8.63
N LYS A 98 -2.35 -7.41 -8.35
CA LYS A 98 -2.21 -8.46 -9.38
C LYS A 98 -3.57 -8.98 -9.87
N LYS A 99 -4.58 -9.10 -8.99
CA LYS A 99 -5.96 -9.42 -9.40
C LYS A 99 -6.52 -8.35 -10.35
N LEU A 100 -6.35 -7.07 -10.02
CA LEU A 100 -6.76 -5.97 -10.88
C LEU A 100 -6.04 -6.03 -12.24
N ALA A 101 -4.73 -6.22 -12.25
CA ALA A 101 -3.96 -6.33 -13.48
C ALA A 101 -4.46 -7.47 -14.39
N ASP A 102 -4.77 -8.62 -13.80
CA ASP A 102 -5.31 -9.77 -14.54
C ASP A 102 -6.71 -9.48 -15.10
N ALA A 103 -7.54 -8.77 -14.37
CA ALA A 103 -8.85 -8.34 -14.84
C ALA A 103 -8.74 -7.34 -16.01
N ILE A 104 -7.80 -6.39 -15.93
CA ILE A 104 -7.54 -5.43 -17.02
C ILE A 104 -7.08 -6.20 -18.28
N ARG A 105 -6.12 -7.13 -18.17
CA ARG A 105 -5.63 -7.93 -19.30
C ARG A 105 -6.72 -8.72 -19.98
N ARG A 106 -7.65 -9.29 -19.20
CA ARG A 106 -8.79 -10.08 -19.73
C ARG A 106 -9.94 -9.21 -20.22
N GLY A 107 -9.85 -7.88 -20.13
CA GLY A 107 -10.96 -6.97 -20.45
C GLY A 107 -12.17 -7.14 -19.52
N ALA A 108 -11.97 -7.70 -18.33
CA ALA A 108 -13.02 -7.92 -17.33
C ALA A 108 -13.19 -6.73 -16.36
N CYS A 109 -12.20 -5.84 -16.27
CA CYS A 109 -12.28 -4.64 -15.45
C CYS A 109 -13.30 -3.65 -16.03
N ARG A 110 -14.23 -3.19 -15.21
CA ARG A 110 -15.24 -2.18 -15.56
C ARG A 110 -15.08 -0.97 -14.65
N VAL A 111 -15.11 0.22 -15.26
CA VAL A 111 -15.10 1.49 -14.53
C VAL A 111 -16.52 1.99 -14.37
N HIS A 112 -16.89 2.45 -13.20
CA HIS A 112 -18.16 3.08 -12.90
C HIS A 112 -17.95 4.38 -12.11
N ALA A 113 -18.98 5.24 -12.10
CA ALA A 113 -18.95 6.45 -11.29
C ALA A 113 -18.78 6.11 -9.81
N PHE A 114 -18.05 6.95 -9.08
CA PHE A 114 -17.96 6.80 -7.63
C PHE A 114 -19.35 6.94 -6.99
N THR A 115 -19.64 6.06 -6.05
CA THR A 115 -20.82 6.14 -5.19
C THR A 115 -20.38 5.91 -3.75
N ASP A 116 -20.88 6.73 -2.83
CA ASP A 116 -20.60 6.60 -1.40
C ASP A 116 -21.38 5.40 -0.79
N GLY A 117 -20.96 4.20 -1.19
CA GLY A 117 -21.54 2.95 -0.69
C GLY A 117 -21.00 2.48 0.66
N ASP A 118 -20.06 3.24 1.26
CA ASP A 118 -19.41 2.85 2.52
C ASP A 118 -19.94 3.55 3.76
N ARG A 119 -20.86 4.49 3.60
CA ARG A 119 -21.33 5.36 4.69
C ARG A 119 -21.82 4.59 5.92
N GLU A 120 -22.65 3.59 5.73
CA GLU A 120 -23.15 2.76 6.84
C GLU A 120 -22.02 1.96 7.50
N LEU A 121 -21.12 1.41 6.69
CA LEU A 121 -19.96 0.67 7.17
C LEU A 121 -19.02 1.58 7.96
N LEU A 122 -18.73 2.79 7.46
CA LEU A 122 -17.95 3.80 8.17
C LEU A 122 -18.55 4.16 9.52
N GLN A 123 -19.87 4.42 9.55
CA GLN A 123 -20.60 4.72 10.78
C GLN A 123 -20.53 3.55 11.77
N LYS A 124 -20.75 2.33 11.32
CA LYS A 124 -20.70 1.13 12.14
C LYS A 124 -19.30 0.89 12.72
N THR A 125 -18.26 1.08 11.90
CA THR A 125 -16.88 0.71 12.25
C THR A 125 -16.20 1.82 13.06
N PHE A 126 -16.19 3.05 12.57
CA PHE A 126 -15.48 4.17 13.21
C PHE A 126 -16.32 4.94 14.24
N GLY A 127 -17.64 4.89 14.11
CA GLY A 127 -18.57 5.56 15.04
C GLY A 127 -18.44 5.02 16.47
N ARG A 128 -18.20 3.73 16.64
CA ARG A 128 -18.04 3.08 17.95
C ARG A 128 -16.87 3.64 18.79
N LYS A 129 -15.80 4.08 18.13
CA LYS A 129 -14.62 4.67 18.81
C LYS A 129 -14.66 6.21 18.81
N GLY A 130 -15.71 6.84 18.29
CA GLY A 130 -15.85 8.30 18.27
C GLY A 130 -14.88 9.02 17.33
N ILE A 131 -14.25 8.30 16.39
CA ILE A 131 -13.23 8.85 15.47
C ILE A 131 -13.79 9.17 14.08
N LEU A 132 -15.07 8.85 13.82
CA LEU A 132 -15.70 9.05 12.50
C LEU A 132 -15.62 10.50 12.04
N GLY A 133 -15.94 11.48 12.89
CA GLY A 133 -15.95 12.89 12.51
C GLY A 133 -14.56 13.43 12.12
N ALA A 134 -13.49 12.94 12.76
CA ALA A 134 -12.11 13.28 12.38
C ALA A 134 -11.75 12.68 11.01
N LEU A 135 -12.16 11.44 10.77
CA LEU A 135 -11.95 10.72 9.52
C LEU A 135 -12.70 11.39 8.35
N GLU A 136 -13.97 11.76 8.55
CA GLU A 136 -14.77 12.47 7.55
C GLU A 136 -14.15 13.84 7.23
N LYS A 137 -13.72 14.59 8.24
CA LYS A 137 -13.04 15.88 8.05
C LYS A 137 -11.75 15.75 7.23
N GLU A 138 -10.94 14.72 7.49
CA GLU A 138 -9.71 14.47 6.73
C GLU A 138 -10.01 14.11 5.27
N ASN A 139 -11.10 13.38 5.01
CA ASN A 139 -11.46 12.92 3.67
C ASN A 139 -12.38 13.88 2.89
N THR A 140 -12.70 15.04 3.41
CA THR A 140 -13.53 16.05 2.73
C THR A 140 -12.65 17.14 2.07
N PRO A 141 -12.86 17.50 0.80
CA PRO A 141 -13.75 16.83 -0.17
C PRO A 141 -13.23 15.44 -0.58
N GLU A 142 -14.12 14.56 -1.03
CA GLU A 142 -13.73 13.20 -1.49
C GLU A 142 -12.89 13.32 -2.77
N LEU A 143 -11.77 12.60 -2.81
CA LEU A 143 -10.85 12.64 -3.95
C LEU A 143 -11.40 12.00 -5.22
N LEU A 144 -12.35 11.08 -5.08
CA LEU A 144 -12.95 10.37 -6.23
C LEU A 144 -14.02 11.18 -6.94
N ASP A 145 -14.56 12.25 -6.30
CA ASP A 145 -15.52 13.15 -6.95
C ASP A 145 -14.92 13.87 -8.18
N ASP A 146 -13.61 14.08 -8.18
CA ASP A 146 -12.87 14.73 -9.28
C ASP A 146 -12.37 13.72 -10.33
N VAL A 147 -12.65 12.40 -10.17
CA VAL A 147 -12.19 11.35 -11.08
C VAL A 147 -13.32 10.95 -12.04
N SER A 148 -13.22 11.35 -13.31
CA SER A 148 -14.20 10.92 -14.31
C SER A 148 -13.98 9.46 -14.74
N THR A 149 -15.06 8.79 -15.12
CA THR A 149 -15.03 7.42 -15.64
C THR A 149 -14.20 7.30 -16.93
N GLU A 150 -14.25 8.32 -17.79
CA GLU A 150 -13.47 8.39 -19.02
C GLU A 150 -11.98 8.48 -18.72
N THR A 151 -11.59 9.36 -17.79
CA THR A 151 -10.18 9.54 -17.37
C THR A 151 -9.65 8.24 -16.77
N LEU A 152 -10.41 7.62 -15.87
CA LEU A 152 -9.98 6.36 -15.23
C LEU A 152 -9.92 5.21 -16.23
N SER A 153 -10.92 5.09 -17.13
CA SER A 153 -10.92 4.07 -18.19
C SER A 153 -9.71 4.23 -19.12
N GLY A 154 -9.41 5.47 -19.51
CA GLY A 154 -8.23 5.78 -20.33
C GLY A 154 -6.90 5.52 -19.63
N ALA A 155 -6.87 5.56 -18.28
CA ALA A 155 -5.68 5.31 -17.46
C ALA A 155 -5.41 3.82 -17.19
N LEU A 156 -6.37 2.92 -17.40
CA LEU A 156 -6.20 1.49 -17.10
C LEU A 156 -4.96 0.85 -17.75
N PRO A 157 -4.62 1.13 -19.03
CA PRO A 157 -3.41 0.59 -19.63
C PRO A 157 -2.12 1.06 -18.93
N GLU A 158 -2.09 2.30 -18.47
CA GLU A 158 -0.93 2.84 -17.77
C GLU A 158 -0.84 2.30 -16.33
N ILE A 159 -1.97 2.15 -15.65
CA ILE A 159 -2.07 1.47 -14.35
C ILE A 159 -1.53 0.04 -14.47
N LEU A 160 -1.92 -0.69 -15.51
CA LEU A 160 -1.41 -2.04 -15.77
C LEU A 160 0.11 -2.05 -15.89
N LYS A 161 0.70 -1.15 -16.69
CA LYS A 161 2.16 -1.04 -16.84
C LYS A 161 2.86 -0.79 -15.50
N ILE A 162 2.28 0.05 -14.64
CA ILE A 162 2.84 0.33 -13.30
C ILE A 162 2.78 -0.92 -12.43
N ILE A 163 1.65 -1.65 -12.43
CA ILE A 163 1.52 -2.90 -11.65
C ILE A 163 2.50 -3.97 -12.17
N ASP A 164 2.79 -3.99 -13.47
CA ASP A 164 3.73 -4.93 -14.07
C ASP A 164 5.20 -4.69 -13.65
N LEU A 165 5.52 -3.49 -13.16
CA LEU A 165 6.83 -3.21 -12.55
C LEU A 165 6.98 -3.82 -11.15
N LEU A 166 5.87 -4.19 -10.49
CA LEU A 166 5.90 -4.84 -9.18
C LEU A 166 6.33 -6.30 -9.34
N PRO A 167 7.06 -6.86 -8.37
CA PRO A 167 7.46 -8.26 -8.40
C PRO A 167 6.26 -9.20 -8.52
N ALA A 168 6.50 -10.43 -9.01
CA ALA A 168 5.50 -11.48 -8.89
C ALA A 168 5.22 -11.80 -7.42
N VAL A 169 4.04 -12.31 -7.13
CA VAL A 169 3.65 -12.69 -5.76
C VAL A 169 4.60 -13.72 -5.18
N THR A 170 4.98 -14.72 -5.99
CA THR A 170 5.93 -15.77 -5.63
C THR A 170 7.32 -15.22 -5.31
N ASP A 171 7.81 -14.28 -6.13
CA ASP A 171 9.13 -13.67 -5.91
C ASP A 171 9.15 -12.85 -4.62
N MET A 172 8.06 -12.10 -4.35
CA MET A 172 7.94 -11.34 -3.11
C MET A 172 7.88 -12.27 -1.89
N GLN A 173 7.14 -13.39 -1.96
CA GLN A 173 7.08 -14.39 -0.90
C GLN A 173 8.46 -15.01 -0.63
N GLU A 174 9.21 -15.32 -1.69
CA GLU A 174 10.57 -15.84 -1.57
C GLU A 174 11.49 -14.82 -0.89
N MET A 175 11.49 -13.57 -1.35
CA MET A 175 12.29 -12.50 -0.75
C MET A 175 11.98 -12.32 0.75
N MET A 176 10.70 -12.30 1.12
CA MET A 176 10.27 -12.19 2.51
C MET A 176 10.71 -13.40 3.35
N SER A 177 10.63 -14.61 2.77
CA SER A 177 11.06 -15.83 3.42
C SER A 177 12.56 -15.84 3.71
N ILE A 178 13.40 -15.35 2.79
CA ILE A 178 14.85 -15.27 2.95
C ILE A 178 15.24 -14.44 4.18
N VAL A 179 14.54 -13.32 4.39
CA VAL A 179 14.84 -12.39 5.50
C VAL A 179 13.96 -12.62 6.74
N GLY A 180 13.14 -13.68 6.76
CA GLY A 180 12.27 -14.01 7.89
C GLY A 180 11.11 -13.04 8.12
N CYS A 181 10.71 -12.29 7.10
CA CYS A 181 9.56 -11.37 7.19
C CYS A 181 8.23 -12.13 7.16
N VAL A 182 7.26 -11.65 7.94
CA VAL A 182 5.88 -12.14 7.92
C VAL A 182 5.24 -11.83 6.55
N SER A 183 4.61 -12.82 5.94
CA SER A 183 3.99 -12.67 4.61
C SER A 183 2.48 -12.91 4.58
N ARG A 184 1.87 -13.33 5.70
CA ARG A 184 0.44 -13.65 5.77
C ARG A 184 -0.20 -12.94 6.95
N VAL A 185 -1.40 -12.41 6.74
CA VAL A 185 -2.15 -11.68 7.77
C VAL A 185 -2.49 -12.54 8.99
N ARG A 186 -2.68 -13.84 8.81
CA ARG A 186 -2.91 -14.76 9.92
C ARG A 186 -1.70 -14.90 10.87
N ASP A 187 -0.51 -14.69 10.35
CA ASP A 187 0.73 -14.85 11.14
C ASP A 187 0.95 -13.63 12.09
N ILE A 188 0.23 -12.53 11.86
CA ILE A 188 0.13 -11.39 12.80
C ILE A 188 -1.13 -11.43 13.67
N GLY A 189 -1.88 -12.54 13.63
CA GLY A 189 -3.12 -12.70 14.41
C GLY A 189 -4.35 -12.03 13.81
N LEU A 190 -4.29 -11.52 12.58
CA LEU A 190 -5.45 -10.89 11.93
C LEU A 190 -6.40 -11.96 11.39
N PRO A 191 -7.70 -11.94 11.79
CA PRO A 191 -8.70 -12.85 11.26
C PRO A 191 -8.94 -12.68 9.76
N GLY A 192 -9.12 -13.78 9.03
CA GLY A 192 -9.33 -13.75 7.58
C GLY A 192 -10.59 -13.02 7.15
N GLU A 193 -11.64 -13.06 7.97
CA GLU A 193 -12.93 -12.42 7.72
C GLU A 193 -12.88 -10.90 7.65
N VAL A 194 -11.87 -10.26 8.28
CA VAL A 194 -11.74 -8.79 8.25
C VAL A 194 -10.92 -8.26 7.07
N ILE A 195 -10.39 -9.14 6.21
CA ILE A 195 -9.52 -8.74 5.09
C ILE A 195 -10.27 -7.85 4.10
N GLU A 196 -11.46 -8.27 3.65
CA GLU A 196 -12.22 -7.50 2.66
C GLU A 196 -12.70 -6.16 3.25
N GLU A 197 -13.13 -6.16 4.51
CA GLU A 197 -13.47 -4.93 5.22
C GLU A 197 -12.26 -4.01 5.35
N SER A 198 -11.09 -4.58 5.63
CA SER A 198 -9.83 -3.83 5.70
C SER A 198 -9.46 -3.20 4.36
N LEU A 199 -9.52 -3.94 3.25
CA LEU A 199 -9.26 -3.42 1.90
C LEU A 199 -10.23 -2.28 1.52
N ARG A 200 -11.48 -2.38 1.97
CA ARG A 200 -12.53 -1.41 1.71
C ARG A 200 -12.37 -0.12 2.53
N LEU A 201 -11.96 -0.23 3.80
CA LEU A 201 -11.89 0.88 4.75
C LEU A 201 -10.51 1.54 4.87
N ALA A 202 -9.43 0.81 4.60
CA ALA A 202 -8.07 1.36 4.70
C ALA A 202 -7.86 2.66 3.91
N PRO A 203 -8.43 2.87 2.70
CA PRO A 203 -8.28 4.13 1.99
C PRO A 203 -8.73 5.38 2.75
N TYR A 204 -9.65 5.23 3.71
CA TYR A 204 -10.16 6.36 4.51
C TYR A 204 -9.20 6.82 5.61
N THR A 205 -8.23 5.98 6.01
CA THR A 205 -7.27 6.33 7.09
C THR A 205 -6.33 7.46 6.69
N ARG A 206 -6.20 7.76 5.39
CA ARG A 206 -5.41 8.88 4.86
C ARG A 206 -6.03 9.38 3.57
N ARG A 207 -6.14 10.71 3.43
CA ARG A 207 -6.64 11.34 2.20
C ARG A 207 -5.59 11.29 1.10
N ARG A 208 -5.50 10.16 0.41
CA ARG A 208 -4.60 9.93 -0.73
C ARG A 208 -5.30 9.20 -1.85
N LEU A 209 -5.07 9.66 -3.09
CA LEU A 209 -5.49 8.94 -4.28
C LEU A 209 -4.53 7.77 -4.51
N SER A 210 -4.82 6.65 -3.91
CA SER A 210 -4.10 5.38 -4.10
C SER A 210 -4.91 4.46 -5.03
N LEU A 211 -4.26 3.45 -5.60
CA LEU A 211 -4.96 2.45 -6.40
C LEU A 211 -6.02 1.70 -5.56
N LEU A 212 -5.75 1.48 -4.27
CA LEU A 212 -6.73 0.91 -3.35
C LEU A 212 -7.97 1.81 -3.17
N ARG A 213 -7.83 3.15 -3.22
CA ARG A 213 -8.97 4.07 -3.22
C ARG A 213 -9.71 4.04 -4.56
N LEU A 214 -8.99 4.02 -5.70
CA LEU A 214 -9.58 3.91 -7.03
C LEU A 214 -10.37 2.61 -7.24
N ARG A 215 -10.06 1.54 -6.49
CA ARG A 215 -10.83 0.29 -6.48
C ARG A 215 -12.34 0.51 -6.26
N LYS A 216 -12.72 1.59 -5.55
CA LYS A 216 -14.12 1.98 -5.33
C LYS A 216 -14.88 2.41 -6.60
N MET A 217 -14.18 2.61 -7.69
CA MET A 217 -14.74 2.91 -9.02
C MET A 217 -14.53 1.75 -9.99
N LEU A 218 -14.08 0.58 -9.52
CA LEU A 218 -13.72 -0.57 -10.35
C LEU A 218 -14.47 -1.82 -9.91
N THR A 219 -14.97 -2.58 -10.89
CA THR A 219 -15.48 -3.95 -10.71
C THR A 219 -14.64 -4.90 -11.55
N TYR A 220 -14.12 -5.99 -10.92
CA TYR A 220 -13.24 -6.97 -11.56
C TYR A 220 -13.23 -8.32 -10.86
#